data_cf5a8279b0675b35c5bce19cdf26e183
#
_entry.id   cf5a8279b0675b35c5bce19cdf26e183
#
_cell.length_a   1.000
_cell.length_b   1.000
_cell.length_c   1.000
_cell.angle_alpha   90.00
_cell.angle_beta   90.00
_cell.angle_gamma   90.00
#
_symmetry.space_group_name_H-M   'P 1'
#
loop_
_entity.id
_entity.type
_entity.pdbx_description
1 polymer ?
#
loop_
_entity_poly.entity_id
_entity_poly.type
_entity_poly.pdbx_seq_one_letter_code
_entity_poly.pdbx_strand_id
1 'polypeptide(L)'
;MVTINWTDEAIGWLQEIYTYIASDNPKAARNTVNKILEKTRLLVAFPELGGVYPIDVPYKIRVIYYSHYRIAYKIVDENRIDILVVFHGAMEIKNYLN
;
A
#
# COMPACT_ATOMS: atom_id res chain seq x y z
N MET A 1 -10.09 3.26 17.75
CA MET A 1 -9.96 3.81 16.39
C MET A 1 -8.75 3.23 15.71
N VAL A 2 -8.88 2.84 14.45
CA VAL A 2 -7.77 2.24 13.71
C VAL A 2 -6.76 3.30 13.29
N THR A 3 -5.49 3.05 13.56
CA THR A 3 -4.39 3.87 13.08
C THR A 3 -3.75 3.20 11.87
N ILE A 4 -3.57 3.96 10.81
CA ILE A 4 -2.86 3.49 9.61
C ILE A 4 -1.40 3.85 9.77
N ASN A 5 -0.56 2.82 9.90
CA ASN A 5 0.88 2.99 10.06
C ASN A 5 1.59 2.68 8.74
N TRP A 6 2.22 3.69 8.15
CA TRP A 6 3.04 3.51 6.96
C TRP A 6 4.43 3.08 7.41
N THR A 7 4.80 1.86 7.09
CA THR A 7 6.16 1.37 7.40
C THR A 7 7.19 2.16 6.60
N ASP A 8 8.43 2.16 7.07
CA ASP A 8 9.50 2.84 6.36
C ASP A 8 9.68 2.31 4.95
N GLU A 9 9.53 1.00 4.78
CA GLU A 9 9.61 0.38 3.46
C GLU A 9 8.49 0.87 2.54
N ALA A 10 7.27 0.93 3.05
CA ALA A 10 6.14 1.41 2.25
C ALA A 10 6.31 2.88 1.87
N ILE A 11 6.82 3.70 2.78
CA ILE A 11 7.12 5.10 2.49
C ILE A 11 8.17 5.20 1.38
N GLY A 12 9.21 4.37 1.46
CA GLY A 12 10.24 4.32 0.42
C GLY A 12 9.67 4.00 -0.96
N TRP A 13 8.78 3.02 -1.04
CA TRP A 13 8.12 2.69 -2.30
C TRP A 13 7.28 3.84 -2.82
N LEU A 14 6.55 4.51 -1.92
CA LEU A 14 5.72 5.66 -2.30
C LEU A 14 6.57 6.80 -2.85
N GLN A 15 7.73 7.05 -2.24
CA GLN A 15 8.67 8.05 -2.71
C GLN A 15 9.24 7.71 -4.08
N GLU A 16 9.54 6.45 -4.33
CA GLU A 16 10.03 5.99 -5.64
C GLU A 16 8.97 6.18 -6.73
N ILE A 17 7.73 5.85 -6.41
CA ILE A 17 6.62 6.08 -7.34
C ILE A 17 6.51 7.56 -7.66
N TYR A 18 6.58 8.42 -6.64
CA TYR A 18 6.52 9.86 -6.83
C TYR A 18 7.65 10.33 -7.75
N THR A 19 8.88 9.95 -7.43
CA THR A 19 10.05 10.39 -8.18
C THR A 19 9.99 9.94 -9.64
N TYR A 20 9.57 8.71 -9.88
CA TYR A 20 9.46 8.17 -11.22
C TYR A 20 8.46 8.96 -12.07
N ILE A 21 7.27 9.22 -11.53
CA ILE A 21 6.24 9.97 -12.26
C ILE A 21 6.64 11.44 -12.38
N ALA A 22 7.20 12.02 -11.32
CA ALA A 22 7.53 13.45 -11.28
C ALA A 22 8.62 13.83 -12.27
N SER A 23 9.47 12.88 -12.67
CA SER A 23 10.50 13.15 -13.68
C SER A 23 9.88 13.58 -15.01
N ASP A 24 8.64 13.18 -15.26
CA ASP A 24 7.91 13.51 -16.48
C ASP A 24 6.76 14.49 -16.19
N ASN A 25 6.04 14.29 -15.08
CA ASN A 25 4.84 15.09 -14.77
C ASN A 25 4.67 15.22 -13.26
N PRO A 26 5.19 16.28 -12.63
CA PRO A 26 5.08 16.47 -11.18
C PRO A 26 3.64 16.55 -10.66
N LYS A 27 2.73 17.12 -11.45
CA LYS A 27 1.33 17.22 -11.06
C LYS A 27 0.69 15.83 -10.98
N ALA A 28 0.98 14.99 -11.96
CA ALA A 28 0.49 13.61 -11.98
C ALA A 28 1.06 12.82 -10.81
N ALA A 29 2.32 13.06 -10.45
CA ALA A 29 2.97 12.42 -9.31
C ALA A 29 2.22 12.73 -8.01
N ARG A 30 1.93 14.01 -7.76
CA ARG A 30 1.20 14.42 -6.56
C ARG A 30 -0.20 13.81 -6.54
N ASN A 31 -0.87 13.81 -7.67
CA ASN A 31 -2.21 13.25 -7.77
C ASN A 31 -2.22 11.75 -7.46
N THR A 32 -1.26 11.00 -8.01
CA THR A 32 -1.14 9.57 -7.79
C THR A 32 -0.90 9.26 -6.30
N VAL A 33 0.04 9.95 -5.68
CA VAL A 33 0.35 9.75 -4.26
C VAL A 33 -0.86 10.07 -3.40
N ASN A 34 -1.54 11.18 -3.67
CA ASN A 34 -2.73 11.56 -2.92
C ASN A 34 -3.84 10.52 -3.04
N LYS A 35 -4.04 9.94 -4.22
CA LYS A 35 -5.05 8.90 -4.43
C LYS A 35 -4.71 7.62 -3.69
N ILE A 36 -3.43 7.25 -3.66
CA ILE A 36 -2.98 6.09 -2.89
C ILE A 36 -3.26 6.31 -1.41
N LEU A 37 -2.94 7.50 -0.88
CA LEU A 37 -3.21 7.83 0.51
C LEU A 37 -4.70 7.81 0.83
N GLU A 38 -5.54 8.33 -0.07
CA GLU A 38 -7.00 8.28 0.10
C GLU A 38 -7.50 6.84 0.18
N LYS A 39 -6.96 5.95 -0.65
CA LYS A 39 -7.33 4.54 -0.62
C LYS A 39 -7.02 3.90 0.74
N THR A 40 -5.85 4.18 1.29
CA THR A 40 -5.49 3.61 2.60
C THR A 40 -6.37 4.15 3.72
N ARG A 41 -6.86 5.38 3.61
CA ARG A 41 -7.76 5.94 4.64
C ARG A 41 -9.08 5.18 4.73
N LEU A 42 -9.52 4.55 3.65
CA LEU A 42 -10.73 3.73 3.68
C LEU A 42 -10.59 2.56 4.64
N LEU A 43 -9.38 2.12 4.91
CA LEU A 43 -9.14 1.00 5.82
C LEU A 43 -9.49 1.31 7.26
N VAL A 44 -9.60 2.59 7.63
CA VAL A 44 -10.04 2.97 8.97
C VAL A 44 -11.47 2.49 9.21
N ALA A 45 -12.35 2.68 8.22
CA ALA A 45 -13.74 2.25 8.32
C ALA A 45 -13.93 0.80 7.87
N PHE A 46 -13.12 0.32 6.94
CA PHE A 46 -13.25 -1.00 6.33
C PHE A 46 -11.91 -1.74 6.32
N PRO A 47 -11.44 -2.21 7.49
CA PRO A 47 -10.13 -2.88 7.56
C PRO A 47 -9.98 -4.09 6.64
N GLU A 48 -11.08 -4.79 6.38
CA GLU A 48 -11.07 -5.99 5.54
C GLU A 48 -11.44 -5.71 4.08
N LEU A 49 -11.33 -4.44 3.65
CA LEU A 49 -11.64 -4.04 2.28
C LEU A 49 -10.79 -4.80 1.26
N GLY A 50 -9.52 -4.99 1.53
CA GLY A 50 -8.63 -5.72 0.64
C GLY A 50 -8.83 -7.23 0.76
N GLY A 51 -8.78 -7.93 -0.38
CA GLY A 51 -8.81 -9.38 -0.38
C GLY A 51 -7.52 -9.97 0.17
N VAL A 52 -7.63 -11.17 0.74
CA VAL A 52 -6.46 -11.90 1.23
C VAL A 52 -5.59 -12.32 0.06
N TYR A 53 -4.30 -12.01 0.13
CA TYR A 53 -3.35 -12.36 -0.91
C TYR A 53 -2.74 -13.73 -0.57
N PRO A 54 -2.77 -14.69 -1.52
CA PRO A 54 -2.28 -16.04 -1.25
C PRO A 54 -0.75 -16.11 -1.33
N ILE A 55 -0.11 -15.78 -0.22
CA ILE A 55 1.36 -15.75 -0.13
C ILE A 55 1.78 -16.52 1.12
N ASP A 56 2.92 -17.22 1.00
CA ASP A 56 3.44 -18.04 2.08
C ASP A 56 4.28 -17.20 3.06
N VAL A 57 3.60 -16.52 3.96
CA VAL A 57 4.21 -15.77 5.07
C VAL A 57 3.41 -16.08 6.34
N PRO A 58 3.99 -15.91 7.53
CA PRO A 58 3.35 -16.30 8.78
C PRO A 58 2.24 -15.35 9.26
N TYR A 59 1.75 -14.49 8.38
CA TYR A 59 0.66 -13.57 8.70
C TYR A 59 -0.18 -13.32 7.45
N LYS A 60 -1.41 -12.84 7.67
CA LYS A 60 -2.34 -12.60 6.58
C LYS A 60 -2.05 -11.25 5.93
N ILE A 61 -1.81 -11.28 4.63
CA ILE A 61 -1.63 -10.07 3.82
C ILE A 61 -2.92 -9.80 3.05
N ARG A 62 -3.35 -8.55 3.07
CA ARG A 62 -4.47 -8.09 2.24
C ARG A 62 -3.97 -7.07 1.25
N VAL A 63 -4.64 -6.96 0.11
CA VAL A 63 -4.23 -6.05 -0.97
C VAL A 63 -5.44 -5.25 -1.43
N ILE A 64 -5.26 -3.92 -1.51
CA ILE A 64 -6.20 -3.02 -2.19
C ILE A 64 -5.51 -2.45 -3.42
N TYR A 65 -6.32 -1.91 -4.32
CA TYR A 65 -5.83 -1.49 -5.63
C TYR A 65 -6.14 -0.03 -5.89
N TYR A 66 -5.21 0.66 -6.53
CA TYR A 66 -5.46 1.94 -7.16
C TYR A 66 -4.75 1.96 -8.50
N SER A 67 -5.52 2.04 -9.61
CA SER A 67 -4.97 2.02 -10.96
C SER A 67 -4.10 0.75 -11.15
N HIS A 68 -2.85 0.92 -11.53
CA HIS A 68 -1.91 -0.18 -11.70
C HIS A 68 -1.15 -0.54 -10.42
N TYR A 69 -1.44 0.17 -9.32
CA TYR A 69 -0.72 -0.03 -8.07
C TYR A 69 -1.49 -0.95 -7.13
N ARG A 70 -0.73 -1.73 -6.40
CA ARG A 70 -1.25 -2.62 -5.37
C ARG A 70 -0.65 -2.19 -4.04
N ILE A 71 -1.51 -2.10 -3.04
CA ILE A 71 -1.13 -1.65 -1.70
C ILE A 71 -1.35 -2.83 -0.78
N ALA A 72 -0.25 -3.42 -0.30
CA ALA A 72 -0.31 -4.56 0.59
C ALA A 72 -0.26 -4.09 2.04
N TYR A 73 -1.13 -4.64 2.86
CA TYR A 73 -1.21 -4.27 4.26
C TYR A 73 -1.55 -5.48 5.11
N LYS A 74 -1.33 -5.34 6.42
CA LYS A 74 -1.80 -6.33 7.38
C LYS A 74 -2.52 -5.64 8.53
N ILE A 75 -3.56 -6.30 9.05
CA ILE A 75 -4.26 -5.87 10.25
C ILE A 75 -3.44 -6.43 11.41
N VAL A 76 -2.79 -5.53 12.16
CA VAL A 76 -1.96 -5.93 13.31
C VAL A 76 -2.85 -6.34 14.47
N ASP A 77 -3.81 -5.47 14.78
CA ASP A 77 -4.83 -5.71 15.78
C ASP A 77 -6.02 -4.80 15.50
N GLU A 78 -6.98 -4.71 16.41
CA GLU A 78 -8.19 -3.89 16.22
C GLU A 78 -7.91 -2.39 16.18
N ASN A 79 -6.68 -1.97 16.53
CA ASN A 79 -6.31 -0.55 16.60
C ASN A 79 -5.26 -0.13 15.58
N ARG A 80 -4.64 -1.07 14.85
CA ARG A 80 -3.54 -0.73 13.96
C ARG A 80 -3.52 -1.58 12.70
N ILE A 81 -3.28 -0.89 11.58
CA ILE A 81 -3.03 -1.50 10.28
C ILE A 81 -1.67 -1.01 9.80
N ASP A 82 -0.81 -1.92 9.38
CA ASP A 82 0.48 -1.57 8.78
C ASP A 82 0.40 -1.65 7.27
N ILE A 83 0.78 -0.57 6.59
CA ILE A 83 0.98 -0.59 5.14
C ILE A 83 2.39 -1.10 4.90
N LEU A 84 2.50 -2.22 4.20
CA LEU A 84 3.76 -2.95 4.08
C LEU A 84 4.54 -2.58 2.83
N VAL A 85 3.85 -2.46 1.72
CA VAL A 85 4.49 -2.19 0.43
C VAL A 85 3.46 -1.64 -0.53
N VAL A 86 3.90 -0.75 -1.43
CA VAL A 86 3.13 -0.29 -2.58
C VAL A 86 3.91 -0.69 -3.82
N PHE A 87 3.29 -1.45 -4.71
CA PHE A 87 4.01 -1.97 -5.85
C PHE A 87 3.14 -1.95 -7.11
N HIS A 88 3.81 -2.00 -8.24
CA HIS A 88 3.15 -2.11 -9.53
C HIS A 88 2.65 -3.52 -9.73
N GLY A 89 1.48 -3.69 -10.36
CA GLY A 89 0.83 -5.00 -10.52
C GLY A 89 1.66 -6.05 -11.24
N ALA A 90 2.69 -5.68 -12.00
CA ALA A 90 3.55 -6.61 -12.70
C ALA A 90 4.65 -7.21 -11.81
N MET A 91 4.82 -6.70 -10.59
CA MET A 91 5.89 -7.12 -9.67
C MET A 91 5.41 -8.26 -8.77
N GLU A 92 6.36 -9.12 -8.36
CA GLU A 92 6.08 -10.20 -7.42
C GLU A 92 6.17 -9.70 -5.98
N ILE A 93 5.03 -9.70 -5.29
CA ILE A 93 4.97 -9.19 -3.91
C ILE A 93 5.88 -9.96 -2.96
N LYS A 94 6.02 -11.27 -3.14
CA LYS A 94 6.83 -12.07 -2.22
C LYS A 94 8.31 -11.69 -2.21
N ASN A 95 8.78 -10.96 -3.24
CA ASN A 95 10.15 -10.45 -3.29
C ASN A 95 10.35 -9.29 -2.33
N TYR A 96 9.27 -8.72 -1.78
CA TYR A 96 9.31 -7.54 -0.91
C TYR A 96 8.85 -7.83 0.51
N LEU A 97 8.28 -8.99 0.75
CA LEU A 97 7.72 -9.40 2.04
C LEU A 97 8.43 -10.66 2.54
N ASN A 98 9.40 -10.48 3.38
CA ASN A 98 10.08 -11.62 4.00
C ASN A 98 9.99 -11.53 5.50
#